data_0bb0bad0eea0fff094fb99685f8c1fdd
#
_entry.id   0bb0bad0eea0fff094fb99685f8c1fdd
#
_cell.length_a   1.000
_cell.length_b   1.000
_cell.length_c   1.000
_cell.angle_alpha   90.00
_cell.angle_beta   90.00
_cell.angle_gamma   90.00
#
_symmetry.space_group_name_H-M   'P 1'
#
loop_
_entity.id
_entity.type
_entity.pdbx_description
1 polymer ?
#
loop_
_entity_poly.entity_id
_entity_poly.type
_entity_poly.pdbx_seq_one_letter_code
_entity_poly.pdbx_strand_id
1 'polypeptide(L)'
;VAGLLALAGQTLRQSEFAQLATIAQLGESDLSSLVVSADRFITSEVDGLPSQQARDQLLRRLGLCGIRLAVAMIRVGANDATTLSQELVKHSGLEELHRVIDVHFRRRHPQLKAHAILLGLHQVLTDHPNPDAAGLESEIEERLADLHPFREMKLLGRINSSRLTLSLEDRREMERLLGGSGVSPQQLLELAAEALRKWRNLAANPLIDPDTADASRLAARSCEGIVADLVDAQS
;
A
#
# COMPACT_ATOMS: atom_id res chain seq x y z
N VAL A 1 6.85 1.34 -5.53
CA VAL A 1 6.55 0.18 -6.41
C VAL A 1 7.27 0.33 -7.73
N ALA A 2 8.04 -0.70 -8.11
CA ALA A 2 8.74 -0.77 -9.39
C ALA A 2 7.92 -1.65 -10.37
N GLY A 3 7.03 -1.01 -11.14
CA GLY A 3 6.10 -1.73 -12.02
C GLY A 3 6.77 -2.63 -13.06
N LEU A 4 7.86 -2.17 -13.69
CA LEU A 4 8.64 -3.00 -14.63
C LEU A 4 9.24 -4.22 -13.95
N LEU A 5 9.74 -4.07 -12.73
CA LEU A 5 10.31 -5.17 -11.97
C LEU A 5 9.25 -6.22 -11.58
N ALA A 6 8.06 -5.75 -11.17
CA ALA A 6 6.93 -6.63 -10.87
C ALA A 6 6.49 -7.43 -12.10
N LEU A 7 6.29 -6.75 -13.24
CA LEU A 7 5.90 -7.38 -14.49
C LEU A 7 6.96 -8.36 -14.98
N ALA A 8 8.24 -7.98 -14.96
CA ALA A 8 9.33 -8.84 -15.36
C ALA A 8 9.44 -10.07 -14.46
N GLY A 9 9.28 -9.89 -13.14
CA GLY A 9 9.24 -11.00 -12.19
C GLY A 9 8.10 -11.98 -12.50
N GLN A 10 6.89 -11.52 -12.74
CA GLN A 10 5.74 -12.38 -13.06
C GLN A 10 5.85 -13.13 -14.40
N THR A 11 6.65 -12.61 -15.33
CA THR A 11 6.74 -13.11 -16.69
C THR A 11 8.17 -13.53 -17.08
N LEU A 12 9.05 -13.76 -16.12
CA LEU A 12 10.45 -14.13 -16.33
C LEU A 12 10.55 -15.49 -17.05
N ARG A 13 11.29 -15.51 -18.15
CA ARG A 13 11.48 -16.72 -18.96
C ARG A 13 12.79 -17.41 -18.56
N GLN A 14 12.84 -18.74 -18.75
CA GLN A 14 14.04 -19.52 -18.49
C GLN A 14 15.24 -19.03 -19.33
N SER A 15 15.00 -18.59 -20.57
CA SER A 15 16.06 -18.03 -21.44
C SER A 15 16.64 -16.73 -20.90
N GLU A 16 15.80 -15.87 -20.31
CA GLU A 16 16.23 -14.62 -19.67
C GLU A 16 17.02 -14.88 -18.39
N PHE A 17 16.56 -15.85 -17.59
CA PHE A 17 17.31 -16.30 -16.43
C PHE A 17 18.71 -16.80 -16.84
N ALA A 18 18.83 -17.65 -17.88
CA ALA A 18 20.10 -18.14 -18.36
C ALA A 18 21.05 -16.99 -18.79
N GLN A 19 20.50 -15.97 -19.47
CA GLN A 19 21.26 -14.77 -19.87
C GLN A 19 21.74 -13.97 -18.65
N LEU A 20 20.87 -13.78 -17.66
CA LEU A 20 21.23 -13.09 -16.40
C LEU A 20 22.26 -13.89 -15.58
N ALA A 21 22.12 -15.22 -15.57
CA ALA A 21 23.09 -16.11 -14.91
C ALA A 21 24.47 -16.02 -15.57
N THR A 22 24.54 -15.94 -16.90
CA THR A 22 25.78 -15.70 -17.62
C THR A 22 26.42 -14.36 -17.22
N ILE A 23 25.63 -13.29 -17.13
CA ILE A 23 26.12 -11.98 -16.67
C ILE A 23 26.59 -12.04 -15.22
N ALA A 24 25.91 -12.81 -14.37
CA ALA A 24 26.25 -12.95 -12.95
C ALA A 24 27.60 -13.67 -12.71
N GLN A 25 28.11 -14.42 -13.70
CA GLN A 25 29.41 -15.11 -13.64
C GLN A 25 30.61 -14.19 -13.96
N LEU A 26 30.37 -12.99 -14.47
CA LEU A 26 31.44 -12.03 -14.77
C LEU A 26 32.19 -11.64 -13.49
N GLY A 27 33.48 -11.29 -13.65
CA GLY A 27 34.25 -10.69 -12.57
C GLY A 27 33.63 -9.38 -12.06
N GLU A 28 33.96 -9.02 -10.83
CA GLU A 28 33.35 -7.83 -10.18
C GLU A 28 33.67 -6.52 -10.92
N SER A 29 34.91 -6.42 -11.44
CA SER A 29 35.33 -5.27 -12.24
C SER A 29 34.52 -5.13 -13.53
N ASP A 30 34.35 -6.24 -14.26
CA ASP A 30 33.66 -6.26 -15.55
C ASP A 30 32.16 -6.00 -15.36
N LEU A 31 31.56 -6.64 -14.36
CA LEU A 31 30.18 -6.41 -14.01
C LEU A 31 29.93 -4.96 -13.60
N SER A 32 30.76 -4.40 -12.73
CA SER A 32 30.58 -3.01 -12.28
C SER A 32 30.68 -2.02 -13.45
N SER A 33 31.61 -2.27 -14.38
CA SER A 33 31.75 -1.42 -15.58
C SER A 33 30.59 -1.61 -16.56
N LEU A 34 30.08 -2.83 -16.72
CA LEU A 34 28.95 -3.17 -17.60
C LEU A 34 27.64 -2.49 -17.19
N VAL A 35 27.35 -2.47 -15.90
CA VAL A 35 26.09 -1.95 -15.37
C VAL A 35 26.14 -0.47 -14.97
N VAL A 36 27.14 0.28 -15.38
CA VAL A 36 27.25 1.73 -15.13
C VAL A 36 26.15 2.49 -15.85
N SER A 37 25.92 2.19 -17.12
CA SER A 37 24.90 2.85 -17.94
C SER A 37 24.21 1.88 -18.90
N ALA A 38 23.04 2.27 -19.39
CA ALA A 38 22.30 1.51 -20.38
C ALA A 38 23.10 1.31 -21.68
N ASP A 39 23.76 2.35 -22.14
CA ASP A 39 24.56 2.29 -23.37
C ASP A 39 25.72 1.32 -23.22
N ARG A 40 26.45 1.38 -22.09
CA ARG A 40 27.52 0.42 -21.82
C ARG A 40 27.01 -1.00 -21.73
N PHE A 41 25.88 -1.23 -21.09
CA PHE A 41 25.27 -2.54 -20.99
C PHE A 41 24.98 -3.16 -22.36
N ILE A 42 24.56 -2.34 -23.34
CA ILE A 42 24.26 -2.80 -24.72
C ILE A 42 25.54 -2.96 -25.54
N THR A 43 26.49 -1.98 -25.50
CA THR A 43 27.60 -1.88 -26.44
C THR A 43 28.89 -2.55 -26.00
N SER A 44 29.00 -2.98 -24.73
CA SER A 44 30.22 -3.64 -24.21
C SER A 44 30.52 -4.94 -24.95
N GLU A 45 31.81 -5.14 -25.27
CA GLU A 45 32.35 -6.32 -25.91
C GLU A 45 33.26 -7.10 -24.91
N VAL A 46 32.59 -7.66 -23.86
CA VAL A 46 33.25 -8.54 -22.88
C VAL A 46 32.95 -9.99 -23.26
N ASP A 47 33.95 -10.83 -23.26
CA ASP A 47 33.83 -12.27 -23.57
C ASP A 47 32.81 -12.93 -22.62
N GLY A 48 31.99 -13.80 -23.19
CA GLY A 48 30.98 -14.54 -22.43
C GLY A 48 29.66 -13.78 -22.18
N LEU A 49 29.50 -12.54 -22.69
CA LEU A 49 28.24 -11.84 -22.58
C LEU A 49 27.18 -12.41 -23.54
N PRO A 50 25.89 -12.34 -23.16
CA PRO A 50 24.79 -12.55 -24.09
C PRO A 50 24.88 -11.59 -25.29
N SER A 51 24.26 -11.96 -26.43
CA SER A 51 24.26 -11.11 -27.62
C SER A 51 23.73 -9.70 -27.31
N GLN A 52 24.16 -8.72 -28.11
CA GLN A 52 23.69 -7.33 -27.96
C GLN A 52 22.14 -7.24 -27.99
N GLN A 53 21.51 -8.00 -28.88
CA GLN A 53 20.05 -8.05 -28.96
C GLN A 53 19.41 -8.61 -27.69
N ALA A 54 19.99 -9.64 -27.09
CA ALA A 54 19.50 -10.21 -25.84
C ALA A 54 19.65 -9.21 -24.67
N ARG A 55 20.76 -8.46 -24.63
CA ARG A 55 20.98 -7.41 -23.65
C ARG A 55 20.01 -6.25 -23.81
N ASP A 56 19.70 -5.82 -25.03
CA ASP A 56 18.67 -4.81 -25.29
C ASP A 56 17.29 -5.27 -24.81
N GLN A 57 16.92 -6.51 -25.06
CA GLN A 57 15.66 -7.08 -24.58
C GLN A 57 15.59 -7.13 -23.05
N LEU A 58 16.66 -7.58 -22.38
CA LEU A 58 16.73 -7.57 -20.91
C LEU A 58 16.59 -6.15 -20.34
N LEU A 59 17.28 -5.18 -20.97
CA LEU A 59 17.23 -3.78 -20.54
C LEU A 59 15.83 -3.19 -20.67
N ARG A 60 15.13 -3.45 -21.78
CA ARG A 60 13.74 -3.00 -21.99
C ARG A 60 12.77 -3.59 -20.97
N ARG A 61 12.98 -4.83 -20.56
CA ARG A 61 12.08 -5.52 -19.62
C ARG A 61 12.36 -5.24 -18.17
N LEU A 62 13.61 -5.26 -17.77
CA LEU A 62 14.02 -5.15 -16.36
C LEU A 62 14.49 -3.74 -16.00
N GLY A 63 14.94 -2.97 -16.99
CA GLY A 63 15.71 -1.77 -16.73
C GLY A 63 17.08 -2.09 -16.09
N LEU A 64 17.97 -1.12 -16.06
CA LEU A 64 19.31 -1.33 -15.50
C LEU A 64 19.29 -1.67 -14.00
N CYS A 65 18.39 -1.06 -13.26
CA CYS A 65 18.19 -1.34 -11.84
C CYS A 65 17.72 -2.78 -11.60
N GLY A 66 16.77 -3.26 -12.40
CA GLY A 66 16.28 -4.64 -12.33
C GLY A 66 17.35 -5.66 -12.70
N ILE A 67 18.19 -5.37 -13.69
CA ILE A 67 19.33 -6.21 -14.07
C ILE A 67 20.35 -6.31 -12.92
N ARG A 68 20.71 -5.18 -12.30
CA ARG A 68 21.60 -5.16 -11.13
C ARG A 68 21.05 -6.01 -9.99
N LEU A 69 19.77 -5.86 -9.70
CA LEU A 69 19.10 -6.63 -8.66
C LEU A 69 19.07 -8.12 -8.98
N ALA A 70 18.67 -8.49 -10.21
CA ALA A 70 18.62 -9.89 -10.65
C ALA A 70 20.00 -10.57 -10.57
N VAL A 71 21.04 -9.90 -11.04
CA VAL A 71 22.43 -10.39 -10.94
C VAL A 71 22.87 -10.57 -9.47
N ALA A 72 22.55 -9.61 -8.61
CA ALA A 72 22.83 -9.71 -7.18
C ALA A 72 22.12 -10.91 -6.55
N MET A 73 20.83 -11.12 -6.87
CA MET A 73 20.03 -12.24 -6.38
C MET A 73 20.59 -13.60 -6.83
N ILE A 74 21.00 -13.71 -8.10
CA ILE A 74 21.64 -14.94 -8.62
C ILE A 74 22.94 -15.22 -7.86
N ARG A 75 23.76 -14.22 -7.60
CA ARG A 75 25.00 -14.37 -6.84
C ARG A 75 24.80 -14.79 -5.38
N VAL A 76 23.66 -14.42 -4.80
CA VAL A 76 23.28 -14.77 -3.41
C VAL A 76 22.58 -16.13 -3.35
N GLY A 77 22.22 -16.74 -4.49
CA GLY A 77 21.69 -18.12 -4.49
C GLY A 77 20.36 -18.34 -5.21
N ALA A 78 19.86 -17.39 -6.00
CA ALA A 78 18.72 -17.65 -6.88
C ALA A 78 19.18 -18.50 -8.08
N ASN A 79 19.01 -19.82 -7.99
CA ASN A 79 19.60 -20.79 -8.92
C ASN A 79 18.68 -21.17 -10.08
N ASP A 80 17.46 -20.68 -10.12
CA ASP A 80 16.46 -20.95 -11.16
C ASP A 80 15.55 -19.74 -11.41
N ALA A 81 14.85 -19.77 -12.56
CA ALA A 81 13.98 -18.68 -12.98
C ALA A 81 12.81 -18.45 -12.00
N THR A 82 12.33 -19.50 -11.34
CA THR A 82 11.18 -19.39 -10.41
C THR A 82 11.60 -18.66 -9.14
N THR A 83 12.72 -19.03 -8.55
CA THR A 83 13.28 -18.38 -7.37
C THR A 83 13.60 -16.91 -7.66
N LEU A 84 14.26 -16.64 -8.79
CA LEU A 84 14.55 -15.25 -9.20
C LEU A 84 13.27 -14.45 -9.42
N SER A 85 12.26 -15.03 -10.07
CA SER A 85 10.94 -14.41 -10.29
C SER A 85 10.28 -13.97 -8.97
N GLN A 86 10.24 -14.87 -7.98
CA GLN A 86 9.68 -14.58 -6.66
C GLN A 86 10.42 -13.45 -5.94
N GLU A 87 11.73 -13.46 -5.98
CA GLU A 87 12.54 -12.40 -5.36
C GLU A 87 12.37 -11.05 -6.07
N LEU A 88 12.28 -11.02 -7.40
CA LEU A 88 12.02 -9.80 -8.15
C LEU A 88 10.65 -9.20 -7.81
N VAL A 89 9.59 -10.04 -7.74
CA VAL A 89 8.24 -9.59 -7.34
C VAL A 89 8.25 -9.04 -5.93
N LYS A 90 8.86 -9.75 -4.99
CA LYS A 90 8.98 -9.32 -3.59
C LYS A 90 9.68 -7.95 -3.46
N HIS A 91 10.79 -7.76 -4.18
CA HIS A 91 11.54 -6.49 -4.17
C HIS A 91 10.90 -5.38 -5.01
N SER A 92 9.87 -5.68 -5.79
CA SER A 92 9.12 -4.68 -6.56
C SER A 92 8.24 -3.79 -5.70
N GLY A 93 7.89 -4.21 -4.49
CA GLY A 93 6.91 -3.57 -3.61
C GLY A 93 5.45 -3.77 -4.03
N LEU A 94 5.19 -4.71 -4.97
CA LEU A 94 3.83 -4.99 -5.44
C LEU A 94 2.94 -5.58 -4.33
N GLU A 95 3.48 -6.48 -3.52
CA GLU A 95 2.76 -7.06 -2.38
C GLU A 95 2.38 -5.99 -1.35
N GLU A 96 3.29 -5.06 -1.08
CA GLU A 96 3.01 -3.94 -0.18
C GLU A 96 1.93 -3.01 -0.76
N LEU A 97 1.95 -2.74 -2.07
CA LEU A 97 0.89 -1.98 -2.73
C LEU A 97 -0.46 -2.70 -2.61
N HIS A 98 -0.51 -4.01 -2.86
CA HIS A 98 -1.73 -4.80 -2.71
C HIS A 98 -2.24 -4.74 -1.27
N ARG A 99 -1.36 -4.89 -0.29
CA ARG A 99 -1.71 -4.77 1.12
C ARG A 99 -2.32 -3.40 1.45
N VAL A 100 -1.72 -2.33 0.96
CA VAL A 100 -2.24 -0.97 1.14
C VAL A 100 -3.63 -0.82 0.50
N ILE A 101 -3.80 -1.30 -0.73
CA ILE A 101 -5.09 -1.25 -1.43
C ILE A 101 -6.15 -2.06 -0.66
N ASP A 102 -5.82 -3.27 -0.22
CA ASP A 102 -6.75 -4.12 0.52
C ASP A 102 -7.19 -3.49 1.84
N VAL A 103 -6.24 -2.95 2.60
CA VAL A 103 -6.52 -2.29 3.89
C VAL A 103 -7.34 -1.02 3.71
N HIS A 104 -7.00 -0.17 2.74
CA HIS A 104 -7.62 1.14 2.60
C HIS A 104 -8.91 1.14 1.78
N PHE A 105 -9.06 0.22 0.83
CA PHE A 105 -10.17 0.27 -0.13
C PHE A 105 -11.07 -0.97 -0.08
N ARG A 106 -10.54 -2.19 -0.13
CA ARG A 106 -11.35 -3.40 -0.29
C ARG A 106 -12.30 -3.62 0.90
N ARG A 107 -11.83 -3.42 2.13
CA ARG A 107 -12.66 -3.57 3.33
C ARG A 107 -13.71 -2.49 3.47
N ARG A 108 -13.48 -1.32 2.88
CA ARG A 108 -14.40 -0.18 2.89
C ARG A 108 -15.20 -0.04 1.61
N HIS A 109 -15.10 -1.00 0.70
CA HIS A 109 -15.81 -0.98 -0.57
C HIS A 109 -17.32 -0.77 -0.41
N PRO A 110 -18.04 -1.45 0.52
CA PRO A 110 -19.47 -1.20 0.72
C PRO A 110 -19.77 0.24 1.13
N GLN A 111 -18.98 0.79 2.05
CA GLN A 111 -19.14 2.17 2.53
C GLN A 111 -18.80 3.20 1.45
N LEU A 112 -17.73 2.97 0.69
CA LEU A 112 -17.34 3.80 -0.44
C LEU A 112 -18.43 3.79 -1.53
N LYS A 113 -18.99 2.62 -1.81
CA LYS A 113 -20.08 2.47 -2.78
C LYS A 113 -21.37 3.17 -2.29
N ALA A 114 -21.74 2.98 -1.03
CA ALA A 114 -22.89 3.65 -0.43
C ALA A 114 -22.74 5.17 -0.51
N HIS A 115 -21.57 5.71 -0.21
CA HIS A 115 -21.29 7.14 -0.35
C HIS A 115 -21.42 7.64 -1.79
N ALA A 116 -20.83 6.93 -2.75
CA ALA A 116 -20.93 7.31 -4.15
C ALA A 116 -22.39 7.33 -4.62
N ILE A 117 -23.22 6.39 -4.14
CA ILE A 117 -24.65 6.35 -4.43
C ILE A 117 -25.38 7.55 -3.78
N LEU A 118 -25.10 7.84 -2.51
CA LEU A 118 -25.71 8.97 -1.81
C LEU A 118 -25.33 10.30 -2.46
N LEU A 119 -24.10 10.49 -2.87
CA LEU A 119 -23.66 11.67 -3.62
C LEU A 119 -24.38 11.77 -4.97
N GLY A 120 -24.50 10.66 -5.70
CA GLY A 120 -25.22 10.63 -6.98
C GLY A 120 -26.71 10.97 -6.81
N LEU A 121 -27.36 10.42 -5.77
CA LEU A 121 -28.75 10.75 -5.45
C LEU A 121 -28.92 12.23 -5.06
N HIS A 122 -28.04 12.76 -4.20
CA HIS A 122 -28.06 14.17 -3.83
C HIS A 122 -27.91 15.07 -5.06
N GLN A 123 -26.99 14.73 -5.98
CA GLN A 123 -26.82 15.49 -7.23
C GLN A 123 -28.10 15.45 -8.09
N VAL A 124 -28.71 14.28 -8.25
CA VAL A 124 -29.95 14.14 -9.04
C VAL A 124 -31.10 14.97 -8.43
N LEU A 125 -31.27 14.96 -7.10
CA LEU A 125 -32.30 15.75 -6.43
C LEU A 125 -32.02 17.25 -6.55
N THR A 126 -30.75 17.66 -6.50
CA THR A 126 -30.35 19.06 -6.70
C THR A 126 -30.61 19.53 -8.14
N ASP A 127 -30.31 18.70 -9.13
CA ASP A 127 -30.52 19.03 -10.55
C ASP A 127 -32.01 18.95 -10.96
N HIS A 128 -32.80 18.13 -10.26
CA HIS A 128 -34.22 17.90 -10.51
C HIS A 128 -35.04 18.04 -9.21
N PRO A 129 -35.23 19.28 -8.68
CA PRO A 129 -35.95 19.49 -7.43
C PRO A 129 -37.38 18.94 -7.48
N ASN A 130 -37.72 18.11 -6.49
CA ASN A 130 -39.06 17.54 -6.35
C ASN A 130 -39.58 17.79 -4.92
N PRO A 131 -40.67 18.53 -4.73
CA PRO A 131 -41.23 18.80 -3.41
C PRO A 131 -41.55 17.53 -2.61
N ASP A 132 -41.94 16.45 -3.29
CA ASP A 132 -42.28 15.19 -2.64
C ASP A 132 -41.03 14.43 -2.14
N ALA A 133 -39.84 14.84 -2.59
CA ALA A 133 -38.56 14.24 -2.21
C ALA A 133 -37.81 15.00 -1.09
N ALA A 134 -38.38 16.07 -0.54
CA ALA A 134 -37.70 16.89 0.48
C ALA A 134 -37.29 16.10 1.72
N GLY A 135 -38.07 15.11 2.14
CA GLY A 135 -37.70 14.21 3.24
C GLY A 135 -36.51 13.31 2.92
N LEU A 136 -36.41 12.83 1.67
CA LEU A 136 -35.31 12.01 1.20
C LEU A 136 -34.00 12.82 1.08
N GLU A 137 -34.08 14.06 0.65
CA GLU A 137 -32.95 14.97 0.56
C GLU A 137 -32.34 15.22 1.94
N SER A 138 -33.15 15.50 2.95
CA SER A 138 -32.70 15.68 4.34
C SER A 138 -32.07 14.40 4.91
N GLU A 139 -32.62 13.22 4.63
CA GLU A 139 -32.05 11.94 5.06
C GLU A 139 -30.71 11.66 4.38
N ILE A 140 -30.58 11.99 3.08
CA ILE A 140 -29.31 11.85 2.36
C ILE A 140 -28.25 12.77 2.95
N GLU A 141 -28.59 14.04 3.23
CA GLU A 141 -27.66 15.00 3.84
C GLU A 141 -27.19 14.52 5.23
N GLU A 142 -28.10 14.05 6.07
CA GLU A 142 -27.78 13.51 7.39
C GLU A 142 -26.82 12.32 7.27
N ARG A 143 -27.10 11.37 6.38
CA ARG A 143 -26.22 10.21 6.15
C ARG A 143 -24.88 10.59 5.53
N LEU A 144 -24.82 11.59 4.67
CA LEU A 144 -23.55 12.11 4.12
C LEU A 144 -22.72 12.81 5.20
N ALA A 145 -23.36 13.49 6.16
CA ALA A 145 -22.66 14.13 7.27
C ALA A 145 -22.06 13.14 8.28
N ASP A 146 -22.68 11.98 8.46
CA ASP A 146 -22.32 10.98 9.48
C ASP A 146 -21.27 9.95 8.99
N LEU A 147 -20.61 10.18 7.87
CA LEU A 147 -19.67 9.22 7.28
C LEU A 147 -18.33 9.17 8.00
N HIS A 148 -18.33 8.53 9.18
CA HIS A 148 -17.14 8.22 9.96
C HIS A 148 -16.05 7.48 9.15
N PRO A 149 -16.33 6.47 8.30
CA PRO A 149 -15.32 5.77 7.51
C PRO A 149 -14.47 6.66 6.60
N PHE A 150 -15.02 7.80 6.13
CA PHE A 150 -14.24 8.76 5.32
C PHE A 150 -13.27 9.58 6.15
N ARG A 151 -13.65 9.91 7.38
CA ARG A 151 -12.76 10.59 8.32
C ARG A 151 -11.58 9.67 8.68
N GLU A 152 -11.84 8.37 8.86
CA GLU A 152 -10.81 7.35 9.08
C GLU A 152 -9.86 7.21 7.90
N MET A 153 -10.35 7.18 6.66
CA MET A 153 -9.49 7.15 5.47
C MET A 153 -8.60 8.39 5.36
N LYS A 154 -9.16 9.58 5.64
CA LYS A 154 -8.36 10.81 5.69
C LYS A 154 -7.30 10.73 6.80
N LEU A 155 -7.65 10.15 7.95
CA LEU A 155 -6.71 9.96 9.06
C LEU A 155 -5.57 9.02 8.66
N LEU A 156 -5.87 7.85 8.09
CA LEU A 156 -4.85 6.91 7.60
C LEU A 156 -3.91 7.55 6.56
N GLY A 157 -4.45 8.35 5.65
CA GLY A 157 -3.63 9.13 4.71
C GLY A 157 -2.73 10.17 5.38
N ARG A 158 -3.17 10.76 6.51
CA ARG A 158 -2.40 11.75 7.28
C ARG A 158 -1.38 11.11 8.22
N ILE A 159 -1.63 9.91 8.75
CA ILE A 159 -0.73 9.18 9.66
C ILE A 159 0.66 9.02 9.06
N ASN A 160 0.73 8.73 7.76
CA ASN A 160 1.99 8.56 7.04
C ASN A 160 2.63 9.89 6.60
N SER A 161 1.95 11.02 6.80
CA SER A 161 2.54 12.34 6.58
C SER A 161 3.42 12.75 7.76
N SER A 162 4.50 13.50 7.49
CA SER A 162 5.39 14.04 8.53
C SER A 162 4.75 15.13 9.40
N ARG A 163 3.47 15.45 9.19
CA ARG A 163 2.75 16.53 9.87
C ARG A 163 2.21 16.17 11.24
N LEU A 164 2.07 14.86 11.56
CA LEU A 164 1.57 14.43 12.86
C LEU A 164 2.73 14.06 13.79
N THR A 165 2.70 14.59 15.01
CA THR A 165 3.68 14.30 16.07
C THR A 165 3.31 12.98 16.77
N LEU A 166 3.34 11.88 16.00
CA LEU A 166 3.06 10.53 16.47
C LEU A 166 4.32 9.68 16.41
N SER A 167 4.51 8.82 17.41
CA SER A 167 5.56 7.81 17.39
C SER A 167 5.33 6.79 16.27
N LEU A 168 6.37 6.06 15.87
CA LEU A 168 6.25 4.99 14.89
C LEU A 168 5.32 3.87 15.38
N GLU A 169 5.31 3.62 16.68
CA GLU A 169 4.46 2.63 17.32
C GLU A 169 2.98 3.06 17.27
N ASP A 170 2.68 4.33 17.58
CA ASP A 170 1.33 4.90 17.49
C ASP A 170 0.77 4.82 16.07
N ARG A 171 1.59 5.10 15.06
CA ARG A 171 1.21 4.98 13.65
C ARG A 171 0.84 3.54 13.29
N ARG A 172 1.67 2.57 13.69
CA ARG A 172 1.42 1.15 13.45
C ARG A 172 0.21 0.62 14.20
N GLU A 173 -0.04 1.11 15.41
CA GLU A 173 -1.23 0.77 16.18
C GLU A 173 -2.50 1.27 15.48
N MET A 174 -2.51 2.54 15.06
CA MET A 174 -3.61 3.11 14.28
C MET A 174 -3.86 2.36 12.98
N GLU A 175 -2.81 2.03 12.22
CA GLU A 175 -2.94 1.22 11.01
C GLU A 175 -3.53 -0.16 11.28
N ARG A 176 -3.16 -0.82 12.37
CA ARG A 176 -3.73 -2.12 12.77
C ARG A 176 -5.19 -2.01 13.14
N LEU A 177 -5.56 -1.02 13.95
CA LEU A 177 -6.94 -0.79 14.39
C LEU A 177 -7.86 -0.42 13.23
N LEU A 178 -7.47 0.56 12.43
CA LEU A 178 -8.27 1.06 11.31
C LEU A 178 -8.16 0.17 10.07
N GLY A 179 -7.05 -0.54 9.90
CA GLY A 179 -6.80 -1.48 8.80
C GLY A 179 -7.40 -2.87 9.03
N GLY A 180 -7.68 -3.27 10.26
CA GLY A 180 -8.36 -4.52 10.63
C GLY A 180 -7.70 -5.81 10.12
N SER A 181 -6.39 -5.84 9.85
CA SER A 181 -5.73 -6.98 9.23
C SER A 181 -5.10 -7.94 10.23
N GLY A 182 -5.50 -9.21 10.17
CA GLY A 182 -4.80 -10.31 10.82
C GLY A 182 -5.08 -10.52 12.30
N VAL A 183 -6.07 -9.84 12.87
CA VAL A 183 -6.41 -9.92 14.31
C VAL A 183 -7.78 -10.58 14.47
N SER A 184 -7.93 -11.50 15.43
CA SER A 184 -9.24 -12.08 15.75
C SER A 184 -10.18 -11.00 16.32
N PRO A 185 -11.52 -11.17 16.23
CA PRO A 185 -12.48 -10.20 16.80
C PRO A 185 -12.24 -9.91 18.29
N GLN A 186 -11.87 -10.91 19.06
CA GLN A 186 -11.61 -10.78 20.49
C GLN A 186 -10.33 -9.97 20.77
N GLN A 187 -9.25 -10.25 20.04
CA GLN A 187 -8.02 -9.47 20.11
C GLN A 187 -8.21 -8.04 19.64
N LEU A 188 -9.06 -7.82 18.62
CA LEU A 188 -9.38 -6.48 18.13
C LEU A 188 -10.14 -5.68 19.18
N LEU A 189 -11.06 -6.31 19.93
CA LEU A 189 -11.81 -5.67 21.02
C LEU A 189 -10.87 -5.22 22.14
N GLU A 190 -9.95 -6.08 22.59
CA GLU A 190 -8.96 -5.75 23.63
C GLU A 190 -8.05 -4.60 23.17
N LEU A 191 -7.51 -4.69 21.96
CA LEU A 191 -6.67 -3.64 21.39
C LEU A 191 -7.41 -2.31 21.25
N ALA A 192 -8.67 -2.33 20.80
CA ALA A 192 -9.47 -1.13 20.64
C ALA A 192 -9.80 -0.48 21.99
N ALA A 193 -10.11 -1.28 23.03
CA ALA A 193 -10.40 -0.78 24.36
C ALA A 193 -9.16 -0.17 25.04
N GLU A 194 -7.98 -0.73 24.82
CA GLU A 194 -6.71 -0.18 25.33
C GLU A 194 -6.34 1.10 24.58
N ALA A 195 -6.39 1.08 23.26
CA ALA A 195 -6.10 2.20 22.40
C ALA A 195 -7.04 3.39 22.64
N LEU A 196 -8.32 3.15 22.93
CA LEU A 196 -9.30 4.18 23.23
C LEU A 196 -8.85 5.08 24.40
N ARG A 197 -8.37 4.47 25.49
CA ARG A 197 -7.86 5.22 26.66
C ARG A 197 -6.64 6.07 26.30
N LYS A 198 -5.72 5.49 25.56
CA LYS A 198 -4.50 6.15 25.08
C LYS A 198 -4.82 7.35 24.19
N TRP A 199 -5.67 7.16 23.17
CA TRP A 199 -6.01 8.22 22.22
C TRP A 199 -6.83 9.35 22.85
N ARG A 200 -7.70 9.04 23.82
CA ARG A 200 -8.39 10.08 24.61
C ARG A 200 -7.41 10.91 25.44
N ASN A 201 -6.45 10.28 26.10
CA ASN A 201 -5.43 10.98 26.89
C ASN A 201 -4.54 11.85 25.99
N LEU A 202 -4.15 11.34 24.83
CA LEU A 202 -3.34 12.09 23.87
C LEU A 202 -4.11 13.29 23.32
N ALA A 203 -5.39 13.13 22.99
CA ALA A 203 -6.26 14.20 22.51
C ALA A 203 -6.50 15.30 23.56
N ALA A 204 -6.44 14.96 24.86
CA ALA A 204 -6.61 15.89 25.97
C ALA A 204 -5.30 16.56 26.42
N ASN A 205 -4.16 16.17 25.86
CA ASN A 205 -2.86 16.74 26.23
C ASN A 205 -2.69 18.15 25.64
N PRO A 206 -2.59 19.21 26.49
CA PRO A 206 -2.48 20.59 26.01
C PRO A 206 -1.14 20.92 25.33
N LEU A 207 -0.15 20.04 25.45
CA LEU A 207 1.20 20.23 24.87
C LEU A 207 1.32 19.67 23.46
N ILE A 208 0.28 19.02 22.93
CA ILE A 208 0.30 18.42 21.61
C ILE A 208 -0.21 19.43 20.56
N ASP A 209 0.31 19.33 19.34
CA ASP A 209 -0.16 20.17 18.26
C ASP A 209 -1.64 19.89 17.90
N PRO A 210 -2.39 20.89 17.40
CA PRO A 210 -3.81 20.76 17.11
C PRO A 210 -4.13 19.64 16.11
N ASP A 211 -3.27 19.44 15.11
CA ASP A 211 -3.45 18.42 14.07
C ASP A 211 -3.36 17.00 14.65
N THR A 212 -2.41 16.78 15.55
CA THR A 212 -2.26 15.51 16.27
C THR A 212 -3.37 15.30 17.29
N ALA A 213 -3.83 16.36 17.97
CA ALA A 213 -4.98 16.28 18.87
C ALA A 213 -6.27 15.90 18.12
N ASP A 214 -6.52 16.50 16.93
CA ASP A 214 -7.67 16.16 16.08
C ASP A 214 -7.58 14.72 15.56
N ALA A 215 -6.39 14.28 15.13
CA ALA A 215 -6.15 12.91 14.71
C ALA A 215 -6.42 11.92 15.86
N SER A 216 -6.01 12.26 17.07
CA SER A 216 -6.22 11.43 18.27
C SER A 216 -7.70 11.36 18.67
N ARG A 217 -8.45 12.46 18.56
CA ARG A 217 -9.93 12.45 18.76
C ARG A 217 -10.64 11.54 17.78
N LEU A 218 -10.23 11.59 16.51
CA LEU A 218 -10.80 10.74 15.49
C LEU A 218 -10.46 9.26 15.72
N ALA A 219 -9.21 8.94 16.09
CA ALA A 219 -8.80 7.59 16.45
C ALA A 219 -9.59 7.04 17.64
N ALA A 220 -9.82 7.86 18.69
CA ALA A 220 -10.63 7.47 19.84
C ALA A 220 -12.05 7.11 19.42
N ARG A 221 -12.71 7.91 18.55
CA ARG A 221 -14.05 7.62 18.04
C ARG A 221 -14.10 6.33 17.20
N SER A 222 -13.06 6.06 16.41
CA SER A 222 -12.97 4.82 15.65
C SER A 222 -12.84 3.61 16.57
N CYS A 223 -12.07 3.72 17.66
CA CYS A 223 -11.99 2.68 18.68
C CYS A 223 -13.34 2.45 19.38
N GLU A 224 -14.10 3.52 19.67
CA GLU A 224 -15.47 3.42 20.22
C GLU A 224 -16.40 2.65 19.28
N GLY A 225 -16.36 2.97 17.99
CA GLY A 225 -17.14 2.25 16.96
C GLY A 225 -16.78 0.77 16.89
N ILE A 226 -15.47 0.43 16.85
CA ILE A 226 -15.01 -0.96 16.83
C ILE A 226 -15.50 -1.73 18.06
N VAL A 227 -15.42 -1.12 19.25
CA VAL A 227 -15.89 -1.73 20.50
C VAL A 227 -17.40 -1.96 20.46
N ALA A 228 -18.19 -0.97 20.02
CA ALA A 228 -19.65 -1.08 19.90
C ALA A 228 -20.04 -2.20 18.93
N ASP A 229 -19.50 -2.20 17.70
CA ASP A 229 -19.80 -3.18 16.66
C ASP A 229 -19.48 -4.62 17.10
N LEU A 230 -18.37 -4.82 17.83
CA LEU A 230 -17.97 -6.15 18.29
C LEU A 230 -18.75 -6.63 19.51
N VAL A 231 -19.22 -5.74 20.37
CA VAL A 231 -20.10 -6.07 21.50
C VAL A 231 -21.49 -6.43 20.98
N ASP A 232 -22.02 -5.66 20.03
CA ASP A 232 -23.34 -5.92 19.42
C ASP A 232 -23.36 -7.25 18.64
N ALA A 233 -22.24 -7.62 17.99
CA ALA A 233 -22.11 -8.87 17.27
C ALA A 233 -22.04 -10.12 18.20
N GLN A 234 -21.80 -9.94 19.50
CA GLN A 234 -21.73 -11.01 20.51
C GLN A 234 -23.04 -11.17 21.30
N SER A 235 -23.97 -10.23 21.14
CA SER A 235 -25.29 -10.21 21.80
C SER A 235 -26.36 -10.87 20.94
#